data_5ebdc9d114c778dfb5c141239ad387a2
#
_entry.id   5ebdc9d114c778dfb5c141239ad387a2
#
_cell.length_a   1.000
_cell.length_b   1.000
_cell.length_c   1.000
_cell.angle_alpha   90.00
_cell.angle_beta   90.00
_cell.angle_gamma   90.00
#
_symmetry.space_group_name_H-M   'P 1'
#
loop_
_entity.id
_entity.type
_entity.pdbx_description
1 polymer ?
#
loop_
_entity_poly.entity_id
_entity_poly.type
_entity_poly.pdbx_seq_one_letter_code
_entity_poly.pdbx_strand_id
1 'polypeptide(L)'
;FFPAIGMDLPVVVSRKFTKSRLWDITRQYGCTVFNLLGGMTTAIYSEPLKENDADNPVRMVCAAGMPANIWIKFEQRFNLKVLELYGAVDGFGLLVNAPGEGPIGSFGRPGPNLEVKIVDDDDNECPAGERGELIGRSKGSKARIEYFGNKEASQKKTRGGWVRSGDICHMDEDGWLYFDNRKG
;
A
#
# COMPACT_ATOMS: atom_id res chain seq x y z
N PHE A 1 -12.40 -4.79 0.30
CA PHE A 1 -13.52 -5.72 0.48
C PHE A 1 -14.20 -5.50 1.83
N PHE A 2 -13.57 -5.84 2.96
CA PHE A 2 -14.18 -5.70 4.28
C PHE A 2 -14.65 -4.28 4.66
N PRO A 3 -13.90 -3.18 4.37
CA PRO A 3 -14.39 -1.84 4.66
C PRO A 3 -15.70 -1.50 3.95
N ALA A 4 -15.85 -1.93 2.69
CA ALA A 4 -17.07 -1.66 1.94
C ALA A 4 -18.29 -2.38 2.54
N ILE A 5 -18.10 -3.64 2.97
CA ILE A 5 -19.15 -4.40 3.66
C ILE A 5 -19.52 -3.74 4.99
N GLY A 6 -18.52 -3.34 5.79
CA GLY A 6 -18.75 -2.66 7.08
C GLY A 6 -19.45 -1.29 6.94
N MET A 7 -19.42 -0.70 5.75
CA MET A 7 -20.07 0.56 5.42
C MET A 7 -21.37 0.38 4.62
N ASP A 8 -21.85 -0.86 4.47
CA ASP A 8 -23.04 -1.22 3.67
C ASP A 8 -22.98 -0.72 2.22
N LEU A 9 -21.78 -0.82 1.61
CA LEU A 9 -21.54 -0.41 0.23
C LEU A 9 -21.55 -1.64 -0.70
N PRO A 10 -22.09 -1.49 -1.94
CA PRO A 10 -22.05 -2.58 -2.91
C PRO A 10 -20.61 -2.90 -3.32
N VAL A 11 -20.32 -4.19 -3.48
CA VAL A 11 -18.99 -4.70 -3.83
C VAL A 11 -19.08 -5.57 -5.08
N VAL A 12 -18.21 -5.30 -6.05
CA VAL A 12 -18.02 -6.15 -7.23
C VAL A 12 -16.75 -6.97 -7.05
N VAL A 13 -16.88 -8.29 -7.10
CA VAL A 13 -15.77 -9.24 -6.99
C VAL A 13 -15.51 -9.89 -8.33
N SER A 14 -14.35 -9.60 -8.94
CA SER A 14 -13.92 -10.26 -10.16
C SER A 14 -13.24 -11.59 -9.86
N ARG A 15 -13.51 -12.65 -10.66
CA ARG A 15 -12.86 -13.96 -10.49
C ARG A 15 -11.34 -13.90 -10.66
N LYS A 16 -10.86 -12.98 -11.50
CA LYS A 16 -9.43 -12.74 -11.73
C LYS A 16 -9.21 -11.31 -12.22
N PHE A 17 -8.04 -10.80 -11.97
CA PHE A 17 -7.59 -9.55 -12.59
C PHE A 17 -7.45 -9.73 -14.11
N THR A 18 -7.98 -8.78 -14.87
CA THR A 18 -7.85 -8.73 -16.33
C THR A 18 -7.71 -7.27 -16.75
N LYS A 19 -6.50 -6.85 -17.13
CA LYS A 19 -6.19 -5.46 -17.49
C LYS A 19 -7.06 -4.91 -18.62
N SER A 20 -7.38 -5.74 -19.63
CA SER A 20 -8.18 -5.35 -20.80
C SER A 20 -9.67 -5.18 -20.51
N ARG A 21 -10.18 -5.77 -19.40
CA ARG A 21 -11.62 -5.73 -19.07
C ARG A 21 -11.93 -4.86 -17.84
N LEU A 22 -10.91 -4.36 -17.15
CA LEU A 22 -11.10 -3.60 -15.92
C LEU A 22 -12.08 -2.44 -16.12
N TRP A 23 -11.83 -1.60 -17.12
CA TRP A 23 -12.63 -0.41 -17.37
C TRP A 23 -14.06 -0.74 -17.84
N ASP A 24 -14.24 -1.82 -18.58
CA ASP A 24 -15.59 -2.29 -18.95
C ASP A 24 -16.38 -2.76 -17.72
N ILE A 25 -15.72 -3.46 -16.80
CA ILE A 25 -16.33 -3.89 -15.53
C ILE A 25 -16.68 -2.66 -14.68
N THR A 26 -15.79 -1.70 -14.53
CA THR A 26 -16.07 -0.49 -13.73
C THR A 26 -17.24 0.32 -14.30
N ARG A 27 -17.33 0.47 -15.62
CA ARG A 27 -18.46 1.11 -16.30
C ARG A 27 -19.76 0.32 -16.13
N GLN A 28 -19.71 -0.98 -16.37
CA GLN A 28 -20.88 -1.87 -16.29
C GLN A 28 -21.56 -1.84 -14.92
N TYR A 29 -20.76 -1.81 -13.86
CA TYR A 29 -21.26 -1.86 -12.47
C TYR A 29 -21.21 -0.52 -11.74
N GLY A 30 -20.81 0.57 -12.40
CA GLY A 30 -20.70 1.89 -11.79
C GLY A 30 -19.70 1.96 -10.64
N CYS A 31 -18.59 1.21 -10.72
CA CYS A 31 -17.60 1.16 -9.64
C CYS A 31 -16.87 2.51 -9.53
N THR A 32 -16.95 3.13 -8.36
CA THR A 32 -16.32 4.44 -8.11
C THR A 32 -14.95 4.36 -7.47
N VAL A 33 -14.60 3.19 -6.92
CA VAL A 33 -13.30 2.87 -6.29
C VAL A 33 -12.93 1.43 -6.64
N PHE A 34 -11.66 1.16 -6.86
CA PHE A 34 -11.13 -0.20 -6.92
C PHE A 34 -9.72 -0.29 -6.36
N ASN A 35 -9.25 -1.51 -6.08
CA ASN A 35 -7.95 -1.78 -5.50
C ASN A 35 -6.97 -2.32 -6.54
N LEU A 36 -5.71 -1.88 -6.47
CA LEU A 36 -4.61 -2.40 -7.26
C LEU A 36 -3.43 -2.81 -6.37
N LEU A 37 -2.69 -3.80 -6.83
CA LEU A 37 -1.43 -4.21 -6.23
C LEU A 37 -0.32 -4.09 -7.27
N GLY A 38 0.79 -3.47 -6.91
CA GLY A 38 2.06 -3.43 -7.61
C GLY A 38 1.99 -3.52 -9.15
N GLY A 39 2.36 -4.66 -9.70
CA GLY A 39 2.39 -4.90 -11.14
C GLY A 39 1.06 -4.74 -11.89
N MET A 40 -0.09 -4.75 -11.20
CA MET A 40 -1.39 -4.51 -11.84
C MET A 40 -1.50 -3.08 -12.37
N THR A 41 -0.97 -2.11 -11.64
CA THR A 41 -0.95 -0.69 -12.07
C THR A 41 -0.16 -0.51 -13.36
N THR A 42 1.05 -1.06 -13.39
CA THR A 42 1.90 -1.04 -14.59
C THR A 42 1.23 -1.76 -15.76
N ALA A 43 0.60 -2.91 -15.50
CA ALA A 43 -0.10 -3.68 -16.53
C ALA A 43 -1.26 -2.91 -17.15
N ILE A 44 -2.04 -2.18 -16.35
CA ILE A 44 -3.14 -1.33 -16.85
C ILE A 44 -2.58 -0.15 -17.64
N TYR A 45 -1.56 0.52 -17.09
CA TYR A 45 -0.97 1.69 -17.72
C TYR A 45 -0.29 1.38 -19.07
N SER A 46 0.26 0.16 -19.22
CA SER A 46 0.89 -0.30 -20.47
C SER A 46 -0.07 -0.65 -21.60
N GLU A 47 -1.39 -0.69 -21.34
CA GLU A 47 -2.37 -0.89 -22.41
C GLU A 47 -2.34 0.31 -23.39
N PRO A 48 -2.59 0.07 -24.68
CA PRO A 48 -2.70 1.16 -25.66
C PRO A 48 -3.68 2.25 -25.20
N LEU A 49 -3.37 3.51 -25.54
CA LEU A 49 -4.27 4.63 -25.27
C LEU A 49 -5.61 4.43 -25.99
N LYS A 50 -6.69 4.73 -25.32
CA LYS A 50 -8.04 4.73 -25.87
C LYS A 50 -8.70 6.09 -25.65
N GLU A 51 -9.50 6.54 -26.58
CA GLU A 51 -10.24 7.82 -26.50
C GLU A 51 -11.14 7.90 -25.25
N ASN A 52 -11.63 6.74 -24.79
CA ASN A 52 -12.50 6.63 -23.63
C ASN A 52 -11.78 6.24 -22.32
N ASP A 53 -10.47 6.37 -22.24
CA ASP A 53 -9.73 6.02 -21.00
C ASP A 53 -10.21 6.86 -19.80
N ALA A 54 -10.50 8.14 -20.00
CA ALA A 54 -11.02 9.03 -18.97
C ALA A 54 -12.54 8.95 -18.77
N ASP A 55 -13.27 8.27 -19.68
CA ASP A 55 -14.72 8.06 -19.57
C ASP A 55 -15.02 6.81 -18.75
N ASN A 56 -14.94 6.96 -17.44
CA ASN A 56 -15.20 5.90 -16.47
C ASN A 56 -15.72 6.50 -15.15
N PRO A 57 -16.49 5.75 -14.33
CA PRO A 57 -17.07 6.24 -13.08
C PRO A 57 -16.09 6.28 -11.90
N VAL A 58 -14.84 5.84 -12.09
CA VAL A 58 -13.87 5.68 -11.01
C VAL A 58 -13.34 7.05 -10.57
N ARG A 59 -13.46 7.35 -9.29
CA ARG A 59 -12.93 8.57 -8.68
C ARG A 59 -11.58 8.34 -8.02
N MET A 60 -11.35 7.12 -7.51
CA MET A 60 -10.16 6.80 -6.72
C MET A 60 -9.73 5.35 -6.93
N VAL A 61 -8.44 5.16 -6.94
CA VAL A 61 -7.79 3.85 -6.90
C VAL A 61 -7.04 3.73 -5.58
N CYS A 62 -7.34 2.68 -4.81
CA CYS A 62 -6.54 2.30 -3.66
C CYS A 62 -5.40 1.40 -4.14
N ALA A 63 -4.20 1.93 -4.24
CA ALA A 63 -3.04 1.22 -4.72
C ALA A 63 -2.11 0.80 -3.57
N ALA A 64 -1.44 -0.33 -3.74
CA ALA A 64 -0.29 -0.71 -2.95
C ALA A 64 0.88 -1.00 -3.90
N GLY A 65 1.79 -0.04 -4.01
CA GLY A 65 2.92 -0.06 -4.93
C GLY A 65 2.65 0.68 -6.25
N MET A 66 2.07 1.88 -6.21
CA MET A 66 1.97 2.76 -7.36
C MET A 66 3.36 3.30 -7.74
N PRO A 67 3.89 2.99 -8.93
CA PRO A 67 5.20 3.51 -9.32
C PRO A 67 5.19 5.04 -9.47
N ALA A 68 6.12 5.72 -8.82
CA ALA A 68 6.20 7.18 -8.81
C ALA A 68 6.30 7.80 -10.23
N ASN A 69 7.02 7.14 -11.14
CA ASN A 69 7.25 7.63 -12.50
C ASN A 69 6.01 7.64 -13.40
N ILE A 70 4.97 6.88 -13.06
CA ILE A 70 3.71 6.83 -13.81
C ILE A 70 2.54 7.42 -13.02
N TRP A 71 2.69 7.73 -11.74
CA TRP A 71 1.59 8.13 -10.85
C TRP A 71 0.74 9.27 -11.41
N ILE A 72 1.33 10.43 -11.65
CA ILE A 72 0.61 11.60 -12.20
C ILE A 72 0.02 11.31 -13.58
N LYS A 73 0.78 10.61 -14.44
CA LYS A 73 0.31 10.24 -15.78
C LYS A 73 -0.86 9.26 -15.73
N PHE A 74 -0.87 8.37 -14.76
CA PHE A 74 -1.98 7.44 -14.52
C PHE A 74 -3.24 8.20 -14.09
N GLU A 75 -3.13 9.11 -13.11
CA GLU A 75 -4.23 9.97 -12.70
C GLU A 75 -4.82 10.79 -13.86
N GLN A 76 -3.95 11.41 -14.64
CA GLN A 76 -4.36 12.22 -15.80
C GLN A 76 -5.05 11.38 -16.89
N ARG A 77 -4.46 10.22 -17.24
CA ARG A 77 -4.98 9.34 -18.29
C ARG A 77 -6.38 8.85 -17.97
N PHE A 78 -6.62 8.44 -16.74
CA PHE A 78 -7.88 7.83 -16.34
C PHE A 78 -8.81 8.76 -15.57
N ASN A 79 -8.44 10.04 -15.41
CA ASN A 79 -9.21 11.07 -14.70
C ASN A 79 -9.65 10.64 -13.30
N LEU A 80 -8.73 10.15 -12.49
CA LEU A 80 -8.98 9.67 -11.14
C LEU A 80 -7.87 10.11 -10.18
N LYS A 81 -8.00 9.78 -8.89
CA LYS A 81 -6.98 10.00 -7.87
C LYS A 81 -6.44 8.68 -7.35
N VAL A 82 -5.17 8.67 -7.00
CA VAL A 82 -4.51 7.55 -6.34
C VAL A 82 -4.43 7.80 -4.85
N LEU A 83 -4.93 6.85 -4.07
CA LEU A 83 -4.64 6.69 -2.66
C LEU A 83 -3.64 5.55 -2.55
N GLU A 84 -2.42 5.87 -2.15
CA GLU A 84 -1.40 4.85 -1.93
C GLU A 84 -1.46 4.34 -0.51
N LEU A 85 -1.28 3.05 -0.34
CA LEU A 85 -1.31 2.43 0.98
C LEU A 85 -0.23 1.36 1.11
N TYR A 86 0.19 1.15 2.35
CA TYR A 86 1.06 0.05 2.73
C TYR A 86 0.51 -0.64 3.95
N GLY A 87 0.59 -1.95 3.96
CA GLY A 87 0.19 -2.76 5.10
C GLY A 87 0.59 -4.22 4.91
N ALA A 88 0.61 -4.95 6.00
CA ALA A 88 0.83 -6.39 5.99
C ALA A 88 -0.34 -7.10 6.66
N VAL A 89 -0.78 -8.20 6.06
CA VAL A 89 -1.91 -9.01 6.56
C VAL A 89 -1.68 -9.53 7.98
N ASP A 90 -0.43 -9.72 8.34
CA ASP A 90 0.01 -10.25 9.64
C ASP A 90 0.18 -9.19 10.73
N GLY A 91 -0.52 -8.05 10.63
CA GLY A 91 -0.70 -7.14 11.76
C GLY A 91 0.31 -6.01 11.88
N PHE A 92 0.98 -5.63 10.78
CA PHE A 92 1.87 -4.46 10.79
C PHE A 92 1.15 -3.13 11.05
N GLY A 93 -0.10 -3.01 10.62
CA GLY A 93 -0.86 -1.78 10.59
C GLY A 93 -1.03 -1.24 9.16
N LEU A 94 -1.68 -0.10 9.04
CA LEU A 94 -1.96 0.55 7.76
C LEU A 94 -1.30 1.93 7.72
N LEU A 95 -0.51 2.17 6.68
CA LEU A 95 0.04 3.47 6.33
C LEU A 95 -0.66 3.94 5.06
N VAL A 96 -0.95 5.22 4.97
CA VAL A 96 -1.74 5.79 3.87
C VAL A 96 -1.14 7.12 3.42
N ASN A 97 -1.05 7.29 2.11
CA ASN A 97 -0.81 8.56 1.45
C ASN A 97 -2.08 8.92 0.66
N ALA A 98 -2.91 9.76 1.25
CA ALA A 98 -4.15 10.18 0.61
C ALA A 98 -3.91 11.21 -0.50
N PRO A 99 -4.81 11.34 -1.48
CA PRO A 99 -4.65 12.26 -2.60
C PRO A 99 -4.37 13.69 -2.14
N GLY A 100 -3.22 14.24 -2.53
CA GLY A 100 -2.81 15.61 -2.21
C GLY A 100 -2.19 15.82 -0.82
N GLU A 101 -2.04 14.77 0.00
CA GLU A 101 -1.47 14.90 1.34
C GLU A 101 0.05 14.76 1.37
N GLY A 102 0.60 13.81 0.63
CA GLY A 102 2.02 13.48 0.69
C GLY A 102 2.73 13.47 -0.66
N PRO A 103 4.05 13.28 -0.62
CA PRO A 103 4.88 13.22 -1.81
C PRO A 103 4.54 12.02 -2.69
N ILE A 104 4.68 12.19 -4.00
CA ILE A 104 4.55 11.12 -4.98
C ILE A 104 5.62 10.05 -4.74
N GLY A 105 5.18 8.79 -4.70
CA GLY A 105 6.04 7.63 -4.42
C GLY A 105 6.11 7.23 -2.95
N SER A 106 5.66 8.08 -2.03
CA SER A 106 5.51 7.69 -0.64
C SER A 106 4.24 6.87 -0.43
N PHE A 107 4.32 5.85 0.41
CA PHE A 107 3.16 5.07 0.83
C PHE A 107 2.53 5.56 2.14
N GLY A 108 2.95 6.72 2.64
CA GLY A 108 2.29 7.38 3.77
C GLY A 108 3.17 7.60 4.98
N ARG A 109 2.52 8.06 6.04
CA ARG A 109 3.09 8.30 7.38
C ARG A 109 2.32 7.49 8.42
N PRO A 110 2.94 7.17 9.58
CA PRO A 110 2.23 6.51 10.67
C PRO A 110 1.11 7.40 11.22
N GLY A 111 -0.08 6.82 11.36
CA GLY A 111 -1.16 7.46 12.10
C GLY A 111 -0.87 7.52 13.62
N PRO A 112 -1.72 8.22 14.39
CA PRO A 112 -1.46 8.54 15.81
C PRO A 112 -1.31 7.31 16.72
N ASN A 113 -1.84 6.15 16.31
CA ASN A 113 -1.81 4.91 17.08
C ASN A 113 -0.75 3.90 16.59
N LEU A 114 0.06 4.27 15.59
CA LEU A 114 1.09 3.41 15.02
C LEU A 114 2.47 4.03 15.25
N GLU A 115 3.40 3.25 15.79
CA GLU A 115 4.82 3.58 15.85
C GLU A 115 5.54 2.79 14.76
N VAL A 116 6.39 3.46 14.01
CA VAL A 116 7.27 2.82 13.00
C VAL A 116 8.70 3.31 13.16
N LYS A 117 9.63 2.46 12.70
CA LYS A 117 11.06 2.76 12.62
C LYS A 117 11.63 2.13 11.37
N ILE A 118 12.70 2.74 10.86
CA ILE A 118 13.61 2.12 9.90
C ILE A 118 14.84 1.71 10.71
N VAL A 119 15.23 0.43 10.62
CA VAL A 119 16.35 -0.10 11.41
C VAL A 119 17.33 -0.87 10.54
N ASP A 120 18.60 -0.80 10.91
CA ASP A 120 19.66 -1.61 10.33
C ASP A 120 19.60 -3.09 10.78
N ASP A 121 20.59 -3.89 10.38
CA ASP A 121 20.64 -5.31 10.76
C ASP A 121 20.94 -5.56 12.25
N ASP A 122 21.50 -4.56 12.94
CA ASP A 122 21.79 -4.56 14.38
C ASP A 122 20.66 -3.97 15.23
N ASP A 123 19.51 -3.63 14.61
CA ASP A 123 18.33 -3.00 15.22
C ASP A 123 18.54 -1.54 15.66
N ASN A 124 19.60 -0.87 15.18
CA ASN A 124 19.76 0.57 15.40
C ASN A 124 18.83 1.34 14.45
N GLU A 125 18.25 2.44 14.93
CA GLU A 125 17.39 3.30 14.12
C GLU A 125 18.24 4.07 13.07
N CYS A 126 17.85 3.95 11.81
CA CYS A 126 18.49 4.64 10.70
C CYS A 126 18.11 6.12 10.67
N PRO A 127 19.04 7.03 10.37
CA PRO A 127 18.75 8.42 10.08
C PRO A 127 17.80 8.59 8.88
N ALA A 128 17.17 9.77 8.78
CA ALA A 128 16.33 10.10 7.63
C ALA A 128 17.10 9.94 6.31
N GLY A 129 16.46 9.34 5.32
CA GLY A 129 17.01 9.02 4.01
C GLY A 129 17.83 7.73 3.95
N GLU A 130 18.24 7.16 5.07
CA GLU A 130 18.94 5.88 5.09
C GLU A 130 17.97 4.68 4.99
N ARG A 131 18.43 3.64 4.30
CA ARG A 131 17.65 2.43 4.06
C ARG A 131 17.82 1.42 5.19
N GLY A 132 16.72 0.82 5.60
CA GLY A 132 16.71 -0.22 6.61
C GLY A 132 15.40 -0.99 6.58
N GLU A 133 15.26 -1.98 7.45
CA GLU A 133 14.02 -2.73 7.59
C GLU A 133 12.95 -1.87 8.27
N LEU A 134 11.79 -1.76 7.65
CA LEU A 134 10.62 -1.14 8.27
C LEU A 134 10.08 -2.05 9.36
N ILE A 135 9.97 -1.53 10.57
CA ILE A 135 9.34 -2.20 11.70
C ILE A 135 8.23 -1.33 12.29
N GLY A 136 7.22 -1.95 12.86
CA GLY A 136 6.09 -1.21 13.44
C GLY A 136 5.40 -1.92 14.59
N ARG A 137 4.63 -1.15 15.38
CA ARG A 137 3.78 -1.66 16.45
C ARG A 137 2.68 -0.67 16.79
N SER A 138 1.63 -1.14 17.43
CA SER A 138 0.66 -0.23 18.05
C SER A 138 1.34 0.54 19.18
N LYS A 139 1.07 1.85 19.26
CA LYS A 139 1.66 2.74 20.27
C LYS A 139 1.40 2.24 21.68
N GLY A 140 2.47 2.20 22.47
CA GLY A 140 2.41 1.74 23.87
C GLY A 140 2.22 0.23 24.06
N SER A 141 2.30 -0.56 22.99
CA SER A 141 2.12 -2.02 23.05
C SER A 141 3.31 -2.76 22.46
N LYS A 142 3.56 -3.98 22.94
CA LYS A 142 4.48 -4.91 22.27
C LYS A 142 3.72 -5.69 21.20
N ALA A 143 4.34 -5.86 20.04
CA ALA A 143 3.79 -6.67 18.96
C ALA A 143 3.61 -8.13 19.38
N ARG A 144 2.49 -8.72 18.99
CA ARG A 144 2.18 -10.14 19.20
C ARG A 144 1.61 -10.69 17.90
N ILE A 145 2.34 -11.62 17.29
CA ILE A 145 1.90 -12.36 16.12
C ILE A 145 2.19 -13.83 16.38
N GLU A 146 1.24 -14.68 16.09
CA GLU A 146 1.36 -16.11 16.24
C GLU A 146 1.05 -16.81 14.91
N TYR A 147 2.06 -17.47 14.35
CA TYR A 147 1.88 -18.35 13.20
C TYR A 147 1.58 -19.76 13.71
N PHE A 148 0.46 -20.30 13.29
CA PHE A 148 0.02 -21.63 13.70
C PHE A 148 1.11 -22.69 13.44
N GLY A 149 1.48 -23.42 14.48
CA GLY A 149 2.49 -24.48 14.40
C GLY A 149 3.92 -24.01 14.16
N ASN A 150 4.20 -22.70 14.11
CA ASN A 150 5.56 -22.18 13.84
C ASN A 150 5.97 -21.09 14.85
N LYS A 151 6.39 -21.55 16.01
CA LYS A 151 6.80 -20.69 17.12
C LYS A 151 8.05 -19.87 16.81
N GLU A 152 9.00 -20.44 16.09
CA GLU A 152 10.25 -19.77 15.71
C GLU A 152 9.96 -18.58 14.76
N ALA A 153 9.15 -18.79 13.72
CA ALA A 153 8.73 -17.72 12.81
C ALA A 153 7.98 -16.61 13.56
N SER A 154 7.12 -16.96 14.52
CA SER A 154 6.39 -16.02 15.35
C SER A 154 7.33 -15.13 16.18
N GLN A 155 8.33 -15.73 16.82
CA GLN A 155 9.35 -15.01 17.60
C GLN A 155 10.22 -14.11 16.70
N LYS A 156 10.66 -14.60 15.55
CA LYS A 156 11.44 -13.83 14.58
C LYS A 156 10.63 -12.62 14.08
N LYS A 157 9.35 -12.81 13.77
CA LYS A 157 8.45 -11.77 13.27
C LYS A 157 8.21 -10.63 14.27
N THR A 158 8.27 -10.93 15.56
CA THR A 158 7.99 -9.96 16.65
C THR A 158 9.23 -9.67 17.52
N ARG A 159 10.42 -9.86 16.98
CA ARG A 159 11.71 -9.61 17.67
C ARG A 159 11.74 -8.19 18.26
N GLY A 160 12.18 -8.07 19.51
CA GLY A 160 12.25 -6.80 20.21
C GLY A 160 10.90 -6.15 20.57
N GLY A 161 9.77 -6.86 20.31
CA GLY A 161 8.42 -6.32 20.51
C GLY A 161 7.91 -5.45 19.37
N TRP A 162 8.56 -5.53 18.17
CA TRP A 162 8.18 -4.87 16.95
C TRP A 162 7.81 -5.90 15.88
N VAL A 163 6.79 -5.62 15.09
CA VAL A 163 6.49 -6.40 13.89
C VAL A 163 7.53 -6.08 12.82
N ARG A 164 8.25 -7.09 12.38
CA ARG A 164 9.19 -7.01 11.27
C ARG A 164 8.44 -7.10 9.94
N SER A 165 8.51 -6.07 9.10
CA SER A 165 7.83 -6.12 7.81
C SER A 165 8.49 -7.10 6.83
N GLY A 166 9.81 -7.18 6.86
CA GLY A 166 10.62 -7.83 5.85
C GLY A 166 10.77 -6.97 4.60
N ASP A 167 10.47 -5.70 4.67
CA ASP A 167 10.61 -4.73 3.59
C ASP A 167 11.69 -3.73 3.94
N ILE A 168 12.57 -3.44 2.98
CA ILE A 168 13.56 -2.37 3.07
C ILE A 168 12.90 -1.09 2.58
N CYS A 169 12.94 -0.09 3.44
CA CYS A 169 12.32 1.21 3.24
C CYS A 169 13.26 2.31 3.71
N HIS A 170 12.96 3.54 3.37
CA HIS A 170 13.54 4.71 4.00
C HIS A 170 12.44 5.69 4.41
N MET A 171 12.76 6.58 5.32
CA MET A 171 11.88 7.64 5.79
C MET A 171 12.56 8.99 5.56
N ASP A 172 11.85 9.97 5.03
CA ASP A 172 12.39 11.32 4.85
C ASP A 172 12.33 12.15 6.16
N GLU A 173 12.85 13.38 6.12
CA GLU A 173 12.88 14.29 7.26
C GLU A 173 11.49 14.69 7.77
N ASP A 174 10.47 14.63 6.91
CA ASP A 174 9.07 14.93 7.23
C ASP A 174 8.29 13.69 7.70
N GLY A 175 8.95 12.52 7.78
CA GLY A 175 8.37 11.26 8.25
C GLY A 175 7.57 10.50 7.20
N TRP A 176 7.69 10.85 5.91
CA TRP A 176 7.11 10.06 4.81
C TRP A 176 7.96 8.85 4.50
N LEU A 177 7.30 7.72 4.25
CA LEU A 177 7.93 6.42 4.05
C LEU A 177 7.88 6.00 2.59
N TYR A 178 8.96 5.40 2.13
CA TYR A 178 9.16 4.95 0.74
C TYR A 178 9.63 3.51 0.73
N PHE A 179 9.06 2.71 -0.17
CA PHE A 179 9.45 1.33 -0.38
C PHE A 179 10.65 1.24 -1.33
N ASP A 180 11.69 0.54 -0.92
CA ASP A 180 12.88 0.29 -1.75
C ASP A 180 12.86 -1.10 -2.36
N ASN A 181 12.82 -2.14 -1.53
CA ASN A 181 12.77 -3.53 -1.99
C ASN A 181 12.35 -4.50 -0.87
N ARG A 182 12.04 -5.72 -1.23
CA ARG A 182 11.83 -6.81 -0.27
C ARG A 182 13.16 -7.30 0.26
N LYS A 183 13.24 -7.51 1.59
CA LYS A 183 14.39 -8.19 2.21
C LYS A 183 14.37 -9.66 1.75
N GLY A 184 15.42 -10.09 1.05
CA GLY A 184 15.53 -11.38 0.35
C GLY A 184 15.38 -12.62 1.20
#